data_7f1d6ef2b611deaf6ef0d3e5c0330950
#
_entry.id   7f1d6ef2b611deaf6ef0d3e5c0330950
#
_cell.length_a   1.000
_cell.length_b   1.000
_cell.length_c   1.000
_cell.angle_alpha   90.00
_cell.angle_beta   90.00
_cell.angle_gamma   90.00
#
_symmetry.space_group_name_H-M   'P 1'
#
loop_
_entity.id
_entity.type
_entity.pdbx_description
1 polymer ?
#
loop_
_entity_poly.entity_id
_entity_poly.type
_entity_poly.pdbx_seq_one_letter_code
_entity_poly.pdbx_strand_id
1 'polypeptide(L)'
;MEPSSLTAPIATVLGALVGASAGISGALLTTWLQLRLEQRRSRQSREDAIARELSSSIQQLTTRMASSVHSMCWLTWLAATRGDRVTQANLDAYDAEQHRILPEILGYMGTVAAVDVGVYQALKPHVDEIFMLDGRIGSIGLSLDRDHETAVRELAGCYLTMTRLEQSLPTVVGNIVSERLRQPTGGTGWRSVPPRPSSAGR
;
A
#
# COMPACT_ATOMS: atom_id res chain seq x y z
N MET A 1 -66.21 29.23 -52.26
CA MET A 1 -65.41 29.74 -51.08
C MET A 1 -64.65 28.55 -50.49
N GLU A 2 -63.37 28.43 -50.80
CA GLU A 2 -62.52 27.33 -50.33
C GLU A 2 -61.85 27.72 -49.04
N PRO A 3 -61.96 26.93 -47.97
CA PRO A 3 -61.28 27.17 -46.70
C PRO A 3 -60.07 26.27 -46.56
N SER A 4 -59.16 26.21 -47.55
CA SER A 4 -58.09 25.19 -47.53
C SER A 4 -56.66 25.68 -47.49
N SER A 5 -56.39 26.98 -47.35
CA SER A 5 -55.01 27.48 -47.51
C SER A 5 -54.22 27.83 -46.24
N LEU A 6 -54.84 27.76 -45.07
CA LEU A 6 -54.17 28.13 -43.79
C LEU A 6 -53.78 26.95 -42.91
N THR A 7 -54.20 25.74 -43.18
CA THR A 7 -53.90 24.56 -42.36
C THR A 7 -52.50 23.95 -42.67
N ALA A 8 -52.02 24.07 -43.91
CA ALA A 8 -50.72 23.52 -44.32
C ALA A 8 -49.51 24.18 -43.60
N PRO A 9 -49.44 25.52 -43.50
CA PRO A 9 -48.31 26.14 -42.80
C PRO A 9 -48.25 25.86 -41.30
N ILE A 10 -49.44 25.72 -40.64
CA ILE A 10 -49.47 25.42 -39.21
C ILE A 10 -49.00 23.99 -38.91
N ALA A 11 -49.37 23.01 -39.72
CA ALA A 11 -48.89 21.64 -39.60
C ALA A 11 -47.38 21.52 -39.79
N THR A 12 -46.78 22.28 -40.70
CA THR A 12 -45.35 22.30 -40.92
C THR A 12 -44.60 22.92 -39.75
N VAL A 13 -45.09 24.00 -39.16
CA VAL A 13 -44.46 24.66 -37.99
C VAL A 13 -44.57 23.78 -36.76
N LEU A 14 -45.71 23.12 -36.54
CA LEU A 14 -45.86 22.16 -35.43
C LEU A 14 -44.97 20.92 -35.59
N GLY A 15 -44.82 20.39 -36.80
CA GLY A 15 -43.90 19.28 -37.08
C GLY A 15 -42.44 19.65 -36.86
N ALA A 16 -42.01 20.86 -37.25
CA ALA A 16 -40.69 21.38 -37.01
C ALA A 16 -40.40 21.60 -35.51
N LEU A 17 -41.37 22.09 -34.72
CA LEU A 17 -41.24 22.27 -33.26
C LEU A 17 -41.15 20.93 -32.52
N VAL A 18 -41.95 19.95 -32.87
CA VAL A 18 -41.88 18.61 -32.30
C VAL A 18 -40.60 17.90 -32.68
N GLY A 19 -40.14 18.02 -33.91
CA GLY A 19 -38.86 17.47 -34.36
C GLY A 19 -37.64 18.10 -33.66
N ALA A 20 -37.65 19.44 -33.51
CA ALA A 20 -36.57 20.14 -32.80
C ALA A 20 -36.53 19.79 -31.29
N SER A 21 -37.69 19.68 -30.63
CA SER A 21 -37.72 19.31 -29.19
C SER A 21 -37.29 17.86 -28.97
N ALA A 22 -37.62 16.92 -29.82
CA ALA A 22 -37.21 15.54 -29.77
C ALA A 22 -35.70 15.40 -30.02
N GLY A 23 -35.14 16.20 -30.97
CA GLY A 23 -33.70 16.23 -31.26
C GLY A 23 -32.88 16.76 -30.07
N ILE A 24 -33.32 17.85 -29.45
CA ILE A 24 -32.62 18.45 -28.28
C ILE A 24 -32.69 17.50 -27.09
N SER A 25 -33.84 16.89 -26.83
CA SER A 25 -34.00 15.93 -25.74
C SER A 25 -33.14 14.68 -25.93
N GLY A 26 -33.01 14.16 -27.13
CA GLY A 26 -32.15 13.04 -27.48
C GLY A 26 -30.66 13.39 -27.35
N ALA A 27 -30.23 14.59 -27.77
CA ALA A 27 -28.85 15.04 -27.60
C ALA A 27 -28.47 15.23 -26.13
N LEU A 28 -29.33 15.80 -25.29
CA LEU A 28 -29.10 15.96 -23.85
C LEU A 28 -29.03 14.61 -23.14
N LEU A 29 -29.88 13.66 -23.49
CA LEU A 29 -29.87 12.32 -22.91
C LEU A 29 -28.60 11.55 -23.25
N THR A 30 -28.15 11.62 -24.51
CA THR A 30 -26.91 10.99 -24.96
C THR A 30 -25.67 11.63 -24.29
N THR A 31 -25.61 12.94 -24.19
CA THR A 31 -24.54 13.64 -23.51
C THR A 31 -24.49 13.29 -22.01
N TRP A 32 -25.63 13.24 -21.35
CA TRP A 32 -25.73 12.85 -19.95
C TRP A 32 -25.32 11.39 -19.70
N LEU A 33 -25.73 10.46 -20.57
CA LEU A 33 -25.28 9.06 -20.52
C LEU A 33 -23.78 8.92 -20.76
N GLN A 34 -23.21 9.66 -21.72
CA GLN A 34 -21.77 9.68 -21.97
C GLN A 34 -21.00 10.19 -20.76
N LEU A 35 -21.41 11.30 -20.16
CA LEU A 35 -20.79 11.84 -18.93
C LEU A 35 -20.85 10.84 -17.76
N ARG A 36 -21.97 10.14 -17.60
CA ARG A 36 -22.08 9.08 -16.57
C ARG A 36 -21.16 7.90 -16.83
N LEU A 37 -21.04 7.47 -18.08
CA LEU A 37 -20.13 6.38 -18.48
C LEU A 37 -18.67 6.78 -18.32
N GLU A 38 -18.31 8.00 -18.69
CA GLU A 38 -16.95 8.54 -18.50
C GLU A 38 -16.60 8.67 -17.02
N GLN A 39 -17.52 9.14 -16.17
CA GLN A 39 -17.33 9.19 -14.72
C GLN A 39 -17.12 7.79 -14.12
N ARG A 40 -17.88 6.77 -14.57
CA ARG A 40 -17.68 5.39 -14.13
C ARG A 40 -16.34 4.84 -14.58
N ARG A 41 -15.96 5.03 -15.85
CA ARG A 41 -14.65 4.62 -16.38
C ARG A 41 -13.50 5.30 -15.65
N SER A 42 -13.62 6.60 -15.38
CA SER A 42 -12.61 7.34 -14.64
C SER A 42 -12.45 6.84 -13.19
N ARG A 43 -13.55 6.48 -12.51
CA ARG A 43 -13.49 5.87 -11.17
C ARG A 43 -12.84 4.50 -11.20
N GLN A 44 -13.24 3.61 -12.10
CA GLN A 44 -12.62 2.30 -12.26
C GLN A 44 -11.12 2.40 -12.57
N SER A 45 -10.74 3.30 -13.50
CA SER A 45 -9.33 3.52 -13.83
C SER A 45 -8.49 4.01 -12.63
N ARG A 46 -9.08 4.84 -11.74
CA ARG A 46 -8.41 5.28 -10.51
C ARG A 46 -8.30 4.15 -9.49
N GLU A 47 -9.36 3.37 -9.31
CA GLU A 47 -9.35 2.20 -8.41
C GLU A 47 -8.31 1.17 -8.86
N ASP A 48 -8.24 0.88 -10.17
CA ASP A 48 -7.24 -0.01 -10.75
C ASP A 48 -5.81 0.54 -10.61
N ALA A 49 -5.62 1.85 -10.70
CA ALA A 49 -4.33 2.50 -10.50
C ALA A 49 -3.88 2.38 -9.04
N ILE A 50 -4.76 2.67 -8.09
CA ILE A 50 -4.52 2.54 -6.66
C ILE A 50 -4.20 1.08 -6.29
N ALA A 51 -4.96 0.12 -6.81
CA ALA A 51 -4.73 -1.31 -6.55
C ALA A 51 -3.35 -1.77 -7.09
N ARG A 52 -2.95 -1.29 -8.26
CA ARG A 52 -1.62 -1.59 -8.82
C ARG A 52 -0.49 -0.95 -8.00
N GLU A 53 -0.66 0.28 -7.57
CA GLU A 53 0.31 0.98 -6.72
C GLU A 53 0.47 0.28 -5.38
N LEU A 54 -0.63 -0.11 -4.73
CA LEU A 54 -0.61 -0.88 -3.48
C LEU A 54 0.10 -2.22 -3.67
N SER A 55 -0.25 -2.98 -4.72
CA SER A 55 0.39 -4.27 -5.01
C SER A 55 1.89 -4.13 -5.24
N SER A 56 2.31 -3.14 -6.02
CA SER A 56 3.73 -2.85 -6.26
C SER A 56 4.46 -2.47 -4.98
N SER A 57 3.85 -1.61 -4.14
CA SER A 57 4.44 -1.17 -2.88
C SER A 57 4.57 -2.33 -1.88
N ILE A 58 3.57 -3.21 -1.79
CA ILE A 58 3.63 -4.41 -0.94
C ILE A 58 4.73 -5.36 -1.44
N GLN A 59 4.84 -5.58 -2.74
CA GLN A 59 5.87 -6.44 -3.32
C GLN A 59 7.27 -5.91 -3.01
N GLN A 60 7.50 -4.62 -3.19
CA GLN A 60 8.78 -3.99 -2.89
C GLN A 60 9.08 -4.01 -1.40
N LEU A 61 8.10 -3.67 -0.55
CA LEU A 61 8.21 -3.78 0.90
C LEU A 61 8.62 -5.19 1.33
N THR A 62 7.94 -6.22 0.81
CA THR A 62 8.25 -7.62 1.12
C THR A 62 9.67 -7.99 0.71
N THR A 63 10.10 -7.55 -0.47
CA THR A 63 11.46 -7.80 -0.95
C THR A 63 12.50 -7.14 -0.03
N ARG A 64 12.25 -5.90 0.42
CA ARG A 64 13.17 -5.20 1.34
C ARG A 64 13.18 -5.81 2.73
N MET A 65 12.02 -6.18 3.27
CA MET A 65 11.93 -6.92 4.53
C MET A 65 12.71 -8.24 4.46
N ALA A 66 12.52 -9.02 3.40
CA ALA A 66 13.23 -10.29 3.20
C ALA A 66 14.75 -10.07 3.08
N SER A 67 15.20 -9.05 2.36
CA SER A 67 16.63 -8.73 2.25
C SER A 67 17.23 -8.34 3.59
N SER A 68 16.52 -7.51 4.39
CA SER A 68 16.97 -7.12 5.73
C SER A 68 17.10 -8.35 6.65
N VAL A 69 16.06 -9.18 6.71
CA VAL A 69 16.06 -10.39 7.54
C VAL A 69 17.12 -11.39 7.08
N HIS A 70 17.33 -11.55 5.77
CA HIS A 70 18.38 -12.41 5.23
C HIS A 70 19.77 -11.95 5.66
N SER A 71 20.05 -10.66 5.62
CA SER A 71 21.32 -10.09 6.10
C SER A 71 21.54 -10.36 7.60
N MET A 72 20.50 -10.20 8.43
CA MET A 72 20.50 -10.58 9.85
C MET A 72 20.77 -12.08 10.04
N CYS A 73 20.07 -12.92 9.29
CA CYS A 73 20.24 -14.37 9.29
C CYS A 73 21.66 -14.78 8.97
N TRP A 74 22.26 -14.19 7.94
CA TRP A 74 23.61 -14.49 7.53
C TRP A 74 24.64 -14.15 8.62
N LEU A 75 24.56 -12.97 9.24
CA LEU A 75 25.49 -12.55 10.28
C LEU A 75 25.36 -13.44 11.54
N THR A 76 24.13 -13.72 11.97
CA THR A 76 23.86 -14.56 13.14
C THR A 76 24.19 -16.04 12.88
N TRP A 77 24.02 -16.53 11.65
CA TRP A 77 24.49 -17.85 11.22
C TRP A 77 26.02 -17.93 11.25
N LEU A 78 26.73 -16.89 10.76
CA LEU A 78 28.18 -16.84 10.81
C LEU A 78 28.66 -16.92 12.25
N ALA A 79 28.03 -16.19 13.17
CA ALA A 79 28.33 -16.25 14.60
C ALA A 79 28.06 -17.64 15.21
N ALA A 80 26.97 -18.29 14.82
CA ALA A 80 26.60 -19.62 15.36
C ALA A 80 27.48 -20.77 14.84
N THR A 81 28.01 -20.66 13.61
CA THR A 81 28.73 -21.75 12.95
C THR A 81 30.23 -21.55 12.86
N ARG A 82 30.68 -20.31 12.80
CA ARG A 82 32.08 -19.90 12.59
C ARG A 82 32.38 -18.61 13.35
N GLY A 83 32.14 -18.60 14.66
CA GLY A 83 32.28 -17.41 15.49
C GLY A 83 33.66 -16.75 15.40
N ASP A 84 34.73 -17.57 15.18
CA ASP A 84 36.10 -17.11 14.93
C ASP A 84 36.24 -16.23 13.68
N ARG A 85 35.28 -16.28 12.77
CA ARG A 85 35.27 -15.48 11.52
C ARG A 85 34.40 -14.22 11.61
N VAL A 86 33.72 -13.99 12.71
CA VAL A 86 33.00 -12.74 12.91
C VAL A 86 34.01 -11.64 13.17
N THR A 87 34.02 -10.64 12.32
CA THR A 87 34.94 -9.51 12.36
C THR A 87 34.20 -8.19 12.35
N GLN A 88 34.86 -7.10 12.72
CA GLN A 88 34.28 -5.77 12.59
C GLN A 88 33.88 -5.47 11.14
N ALA A 89 34.65 -5.93 10.15
CA ALA A 89 34.32 -5.75 8.74
C ALA A 89 32.99 -6.44 8.33
N ASN A 90 32.61 -7.56 8.99
CA ASN A 90 31.31 -8.18 8.76
C ASN A 90 30.17 -7.34 9.33
N LEU A 91 30.37 -6.71 10.50
CA LEU A 91 29.40 -5.80 11.09
C LEU A 91 29.26 -4.52 10.27
N ASP A 92 30.37 -3.93 9.84
CA ASP A 92 30.35 -2.72 9.01
C ASP A 92 29.62 -2.97 7.68
N ALA A 93 29.82 -4.14 7.07
CA ALA A 93 29.09 -4.54 5.86
C ALA A 93 27.59 -4.75 6.12
N TYR A 94 27.25 -5.36 7.25
CA TYR A 94 25.88 -5.52 7.71
C TYR A 94 25.21 -4.16 7.94
N ASP A 95 25.84 -3.27 8.70
CA ASP A 95 25.32 -1.93 9.01
C ASP A 95 25.12 -1.11 7.74
N ALA A 96 26.06 -1.13 6.82
CA ALA A 96 25.94 -0.43 5.53
C ALA A 96 24.72 -0.93 4.73
N GLU A 97 24.46 -2.24 4.72
CA GLU A 97 23.30 -2.82 4.05
C GLU A 97 21.99 -2.44 4.76
N GLN A 98 21.93 -2.51 6.10
CA GLN A 98 20.74 -2.13 6.87
C GLN A 98 20.43 -0.64 6.72
N HIS A 99 21.44 0.24 6.77
CA HIS A 99 21.25 1.68 6.54
C HIS A 99 20.68 2.00 5.15
N ARG A 100 20.92 1.15 4.16
CA ARG A 100 20.33 1.27 2.84
C ARG A 100 18.91 0.76 2.78
N ILE A 101 18.60 -0.36 3.45
CA ILE A 101 17.30 -1.07 3.33
C ILE A 101 16.22 -0.48 4.25
N LEU A 102 16.53 -0.19 5.51
CA LEU A 102 15.54 0.23 6.50
C LEU A 102 14.79 1.51 6.13
N PRO A 103 15.43 2.57 5.60
CA PRO A 103 14.71 3.75 5.11
C PRO A 103 13.73 3.43 3.96
N GLU A 104 14.09 2.48 3.08
CA GLU A 104 13.21 2.06 1.99
C GLU A 104 11.96 1.32 2.52
N ILE A 105 12.14 0.45 3.55
CA ILE A 105 11.02 -0.20 4.25
C ILE A 105 10.05 0.85 4.79
N LEU A 106 10.56 1.89 5.47
CA LEU A 106 9.72 2.98 6.00
C LEU A 106 9.02 3.76 4.88
N GLY A 107 9.70 4.00 3.76
CA GLY A 107 9.13 4.67 2.60
C GLY A 107 7.95 3.88 2.02
N TYR A 108 8.12 2.57 1.80
CA TYR A 108 7.02 1.71 1.31
C TYR A 108 5.89 1.55 2.33
N MET A 109 6.21 1.47 3.63
CA MET A 109 5.19 1.48 4.68
C MET A 109 4.36 2.76 4.67
N GLY A 110 5.01 3.92 4.41
CA GLY A 110 4.31 5.20 4.23
C GLY A 110 3.33 5.18 3.05
N THR A 111 3.76 4.63 1.91
CA THR A 111 2.89 4.46 0.73
C THR A 111 1.72 3.52 1.02
N VAL A 112 1.99 2.37 1.65
CA VAL A 112 0.94 1.42 2.06
C VAL A 112 -0.05 2.08 3.01
N ALA A 113 0.42 2.85 4.01
CA ALA A 113 -0.43 3.57 4.95
C ALA A 113 -1.35 4.60 4.27
N ALA A 114 -0.85 5.30 3.26
CA ALA A 114 -1.62 6.28 2.49
C ALA A 114 -2.73 5.63 1.64
N VAL A 115 -2.51 4.40 1.18
CA VAL A 115 -3.44 3.68 0.29
C VAL A 115 -4.39 2.78 1.07
N ASP A 116 -3.90 2.03 2.06
CA ASP A 116 -4.68 1.06 2.85
C ASP A 116 -4.18 0.95 4.29
N VAL A 117 -4.86 1.66 5.19
CA VAL A 117 -4.54 1.66 6.64
C VAL A 117 -4.67 0.28 7.26
N GLY A 118 -5.58 -0.57 6.78
CA GLY A 118 -5.77 -1.94 7.30
C GLY A 118 -4.56 -2.82 7.01
N VAL A 119 -4.07 -2.79 5.77
CA VAL A 119 -2.84 -3.49 5.36
C VAL A 119 -1.63 -2.95 6.13
N TYR A 120 -1.52 -1.62 6.26
CA TYR A 120 -0.46 -1.00 7.06
C TYR A 120 -0.45 -1.52 8.51
N GLN A 121 -1.59 -1.52 9.17
CA GLN A 121 -1.70 -1.99 10.56
C GLN A 121 -1.35 -3.48 10.71
N ALA A 122 -1.70 -4.30 9.71
CA ALA A 122 -1.38 -5.71 9.72
C ALA A 122 0.13 -5.98 9.50
N LEU A 123 0.81 -5.17 8.68
CA LEU A 123 2.24 -5.30 8.41
C LEU A 123 3.13 -4.66 9.49
N LYS A 124 2.64 -3.61 10.16
CA LYS A 124 3.41 -2.82 11.12
C LYS A 124 4.11 -3.66 12.21
N PRO A 125 3.46 -4.64 12.87
CA PRO A 125 4.15 -5.44 13.91
C PRO A 125 5.38 -6.18 13.39
N HIS A 126 5.33 -6.66 12.15
CA HIS A 126 6.45 -7.40 11.53
C HIS A 126 7.60 -6.47 11.13
N VAL A 127 7.26 -5.25 10.69
CA VAL A 127 8.25 -4.22 10.44
C VAL A 127 8.90 -3.76 11.74
N ASP A 128 8.10 -3.50 12.79
CA ASP A 128 8.63 -3.13 14.11
C ASP A 128 9.56 -4.23 14.68
N GLU A 129 9.23 -5.51 14.46
CA GLU A 129 10.07 -6.64 14.87
C GLU A 129 11.43 -6.62 14.14
N ILE A 130 11.46 -6.35 12.84
CA ILE A 130 12.71 -6.21 12.08
C ILE A 130 13.58 -5.10 12.66
N PHE A 131 13.01 -3.92 12.92
CA PHE A 131 13.75 -2.79 13.49
C PHE A 131 14.28 -3.09 14.90
N MET A 132 13.48 -3.75 15.73
CA MET A 132 13.91 -4.17 17.07
C MET A 132 15.08 -5.15 17.03
N LEU A 133 15.03 -6.11 16.08
CA LEU A 133 16.09 -7.10 15.92
C LEU A 133 17.36 -6.50 15.36
N ASP A 134 17.24 -5.57 14.40
CA ASP A 134 18.36 -4.79 13.89
C ASP A 134 19.05 -4.00 15.01
N GLY A 135 18.30 -3.25 15.79
CA GLY A 135 18.83 -2.51 16.94
C GLY A 135 19.52 -3.41 17.97
N ARG A 136 19.01 -4.64 18.16
CA ARG A 136 19.65 -5.63 19.03
C ARG A 136 20.99 -6.10 18.46
N ILE A 137 21.04 -6.45 17.17
CA ILE A 137 22.30 -6.85 16.51
C ILE A 137 23.31 -5.72 16.56
N GLY A 138 22.90 -4.49 16.24
CA GLY A 138 23.77 -3.31 16.31
C GLY A 138 24.32 -3.10 17.74
N SER A 139 23.48 -3.23 18.77
CA SER A 139 23.94 -3.09 20.17
C SER A 139 24.96 -4.14 20.59
N ILE A 140 24.79 -5.39 20.12
CA ILE A 140 25.77 -6.46 20.34
C ILE A 140 27.07 -6.15 19.58
N GLY A 141 26.95 -5.67 18.34
CA GLY A 141 28.09 -5.29 17.51
C GLY A 141 29.01 -4.26 18.14
N LEU A 142 28.46 -3.29 18.86
CA LEU A 142 29.24 -2.29 19.59
C LEU A 142 30.14 -2.89 20.70
N SER A 143 29.88 -4.10 21.14
CA SER A 143 30.67 -4.78 22.14
C SER A 143 31.75 -5.70 21.56
N LEU A 144 31.76 -5.92 20.23
CA LEU A 144 32.64 -6.90 19.58
C LEU A 144 34.14 -6.64 19.86
N ASP A 145 34.57 -5.39 19.82
CA ASP A 145 35.97 -5.01 20.09
C ASP A 145 36.36 -5.17 21.56
N ARG A 146 35.39 -5.12 22.47
CA ARG A 146 35.65 -5.18 23.93
C ARG A 146 35.61 -6.59 24.46
N ASP A 147 34.65 -7.38 23.98
CA ASP A 147 34.42 -8.76 24.43
C ASP A 147 33.88 -9.57 23.24
N HIS A 148 34.81 -9.99 22.39
CA HIS A 148 34.51 -10.74 21.16
C HIS A 148 33.71 -12.02 21.45
N GLU A 149 34.14 -12.78 22.48
CA GLU A 149 33.51 -14.06 22.77
C GLU A 149 32.05 -13.92 23.21
N THR A 150 31.78 -12.94 24.07
CA THR A 150 30.39 -12.67 24.51
C THR A 150 29.55 -12.13 23.37
N ALA A 151 30.05 -11.18 22.57
CA ALA A 151 29.33 -10.63 21.44
C ALA A 151 28.97 -11.72 20.41
N VAL A 152 29.90 -12.59 20.05
CA VAL A 152 29.67 -13.71 19.14
C VAL A 152 28.64 -14.69 19.71
N ARG A 153 28.68 -14.99 20.99
CA ARG A 153 27.71 -15.88 21.66
C ARG A 153 26.30 -15.26 21.63
N GLU A 154 26.16 -13.97 21.88
CA GLU A 154 24.90 -13.26 21.83
C GLU A 154 24.33 -13.18 20.41
N LEU A 155 25.17 -12.88 19.41
CA LEU A 155 24.77 -12.93 17.99
C LEU A 155 24.29 -14.32 17.60
N ALA A 156 25.04 -15.36 17.97
CA ALA A 156 24.68 -16.75 17.72
C ALA A 156 23.31 -17.11 18.36
N GLY A 157 23.03 -16.59 19.57
CA GLY A 157 21.74 -16.74 20.24
C GLY A 157 20.56 -16.14 19.47
N CYS A 158 20.77 -15.18 18.60
CA CYS A 158 19.73 -14.58 17.76
C CYS A 158 19.39 -15.45 16.53
N TYR A 159 20.25 -16.38 16.12
CA TYR A 159 20.12 -17.11 14.85
C TYR A 159 18.77 -17.82 14.66
N LEU A 160 18.29 -18.54 15.66
CA LEU A 160 17.01 -19.26 15.57
C LEU A 160 15.81 -18.31 15.40
N THR A 161 15.86 -17.14 16.04
CA THR A 161 14.83 -16.12 15.91
C THR A 161 14.82 -15.57 14.49
N MET A 162 16.00 -15.24 13.93
CA MET A 162 16.12 -14.74 12.57
C MET A 162 15.65 -15.76 11.53
N THR A 163 16.05 -17.04 11.69
CA THR A 163 15.61 -18.12 10.79
C THR A 163 14.09 -18.29 10.81
N ARG A 164 13.45 -18.22 11.97
CA ARG A 164 11.98 -18.28 12.06
C ARG A 164 11.31 -17.11 11.36
N LEU A 165 11.83 -15.91 11.57
CA LEU A 165 11.30 -14.72 10.92
C LEU A 165 11.45 -14.81 9.41
N GLU A 166 12.62 -15.22 8.90
CA GLU A 166 12.88 -15.42 7.47
C GLU A 166 11.88 -16.40 6.84
N GLN A 167 11.63 -17.54 7.51
CA GLN A 167 10.71 -18.56 7.02
C GLN A 167 9.23 -18.14 7.11
N SER A 168 8.85 -17.36 8.12
CA SER A 168 7.46 -16.96 8.34
C SER A 168 7.03 -15.77 7.48
N LEU A 169 7.94 -14.87 7.15
CA LEU A 169 7.65 -13.61 6.49
C LEU A 169 6.85 -13.75 5.18
N PRO A 170 7.20 -14.65 4.23
CA PRO A 170 6.43 -14.80 3.00
C PRO A 170 4.99 -15.25 3.25
N THR A 171 4.81 -16.16 4.22
CA THR A 171 3.47 -16.67 4.59
C THR A 171 2.62 -15.58 5.23
N VAL A 172 3.20 -14.80 6.13
CA VAL A 172 2.52 -13.71 6.81
C VAL A 172 2.05 -12.66 5.80
N VAL A 173 2.95 -12.19 4.94
CA VAL A 173 2.60 -11.19 3.91
C VAL A 173 1.58 -11.75 2.94
N GLY A 174 1.75 -13.00 2.49
CA GLY A 174 0.79 -13.69 1.63
C GLY A 174 -0.61 -13.78 2.22
N ASN A 175 -0.72 -14.08 3.51
CA ASN A 175 -2.00 -14.13 4.22
C ASN A 175 -2.67 -12.74 4.30
N ILE A 176 -1.92 -11.70 4.67
CA ILE A 176 -2.41 -10.32 4.74
C ILE A 176 -2.98 -9.87 3.40
N VAL A 177 -2.23 -10.10 2.31
CA VAL A 177 -2.66 -9.74 0.95
C VAL A 177 -3.89 -10.55 0.53
N SER A 178 -3.89 -11.87 0.80
CA SER A 178 -4.99 -12.76 0.43
C SER A 178 -6.27 -12.43 1.18
N GLU A 179 -6.18 -12.09 2.46
CA GLU A 179 -7.32 -11.67 3.27
C GLU A 179 -7.91 -10.36 2.73
N ARG A 180 -7.06 -9.41 2.39
CA ARG A 180 -7.49 -8.13 1.81
C ARG A 180 -8.19 -8.30 0.46
N LEU A 181 -7.68 -9.18 -0.40
CA LEU A 181 -8.29 -9.47 -1.69
C LEU A 181 -9.64 -10.20 -1.58
N ARG A 182 -9.87 -10.93 -0.49
CA ARG A 182 -11.14 -11.63 -0.23
C ARG A 182 -12.21 -10.73 0.36
N GLN A 183 -11.83 -9.65 1.05
CA GLN A 183 -12.79 -8.68 1.56
C GLN A 183 -13.32 -7.89 0.36
N PRO A 184 -14.61 -8.04 -0.02
CA PRO A 184 -15.17 -7.21 -1.06
C PRO A 184 -14.96 -5.76 -0.62
N THR A 185 -14.56 -4.91 -1.54
CA THR A 185 -14.46 -3.46 -1.35
C THR A 185 -15.85 -2.86 -1.17
N GLY A 186 -16.59 -3.44 -0.22
CA GLY A 186 -17.89 -2.95 0.24
C GLY A 186 -17.65 -1.65 0.99
N GLY A 187 -17.77 -0.55 0.25
CA GLY A 187 -18.05 0.77 0.79
C GLY A 187 -17.16 1.16 1.97
N THR A 188 -15.90 1.50 1.74
CA THR A 188 -15.25 2.48 2.60
C THR A 188 -15.96 3.81 2.38
N GLY A 189 -17.15 3.91 2.95
CA GLY A 189 -17.69 5.23 3.25
C GLY A 189 -16.61 5.90 4.08
N TRP A 190 -15.97 6.89 3.52
CA TRP A 190 -15.31 7.93 4.27
C TRP A 190 -16.34 8.37 5.31
N ARG A 191 -16.26 7.79 6.52
CA ARG A 191 -16.99 8.35 7.65
C ARG A 191 -16.45 9.75 7.78
N SER A 192 -17.20 10.69 7.22
CA SER A 192 -17.06 12.11 7.52
C SER A 192 -16.84 12.20 9.03
N VAL A 193 -15.65 12.64 9.41
CA VAL A 193 -15.35 13.02 10.79
C VAL A 193 -16.49 13.93 11.20
N PRO A 194 -17.24 13.60 12.27
CA PRO A 194 -18.33 14.46 12.71
C PRO A 194 -17.76 15.83 13.01
N PRO A 195 -18.40 16.92 12.58
CA PRO A 195 -17.94 18.27 12.87
C PRO A 195 -17.77 18.41 14.38
N ARG A 196 -16.58 18.88 14.80
CA ARG A 196 -16.33 19.21 16.20
C ARG A 196 -17.46 20.10 16.70
N PRO A 197 -18.07 19.81 17.85
CA PRO A 197 -19.03 20.73 18.43
C PRO A 197 -18.34 22.06 18.65
N SER A 198 -18.86 23.10 18.01
CA SER A 198 -18.49 24.47 18.22
C SER A 198 -18.63 24.79 19.70
N SER A 199 -17.53 25.06 20.39
CA SER A 199 -17.54 25.62 21.72
C SER A 199 -17.95 27.10 21.62
N ALA A 200 -19.25 27.32 21.47
CA ALA A 200 -19.86 28.61 21.66
C ALA A 200 -20.27 28.74 23.14
N GLY A 201 -19.66 29.70 23.83
CA GLY A 201 -20.23 30.34 24.98
C GLY A 201 -19.71 29.92 26.36
N ARG A 202 -18.73 30.61 26.87
CA ARG A 202 -18.89 31.46 28.11
C ARG A 202 -17.73 32.45 28.19
#